data_05b36a232ef1f0468cc131c13f9931b4
#
_entry.id   05b36a232ef1f0468cc131c13f9931b4
#
_cell.length_a   1.000
_cell.length_b   1.000
_cell.length_c   1.000
_cell.angle_alpha   90.00
_cell.angle_beta   90.00
_cell.angle_gamma   90.00
#
_symmetry.space_group_name_H-M   'P 1'
#
loop_
_entity.id
_entity.type
_entity.pdbx_description
1 polymer ?
#
loop_
_entity_poly.entity_id
_entity_poly.type
_entity_poly.pdbx_seq_one_letter_code
_entity_poly.pdbx_strand_id
1 'polypeptide(L)'
;MYHGYDDLIISPYSSVWFYEDLAEKNGGYEKLGANARLFMVPGMQHCNGGAGPNAFDTLSELENWVEKGVAPDAITATHSTNNAVDRSMPLCKFPEQARYKGSGDVNDAANWSCPQKDQSLLASGPNGNLAGVGAGSRGSVRLSARSPSKGGN
;
A
#
# COMPACT_ATOMS: atom_id res chain seq x y z
N MET A 1 -1.83 -8.59 5.41
CA MET A 1 -1.68 -7.37 6.25
C MET A 1 -2.65 -6.31 5.78
N TYR A 2 -3.15 -5.45 6.67
CA TYR A 2 -3.86 -4.21 6.29
C TYR A 2 -3.52 -3.08 7.25
N HIS A 3 -3.73 -1.81 6.83
CA HIS A 3 -3.51 -0.62 7.65
C HIS A 3 -4.38 0.54 7.14
N GLY A 4 -4.98 1.30 8.06
CA GLY A 4 -5.75 2.49 7.72
C GLY A 4 -4.86 3.68 7.35
N TYR A 5 -5.16 4.38 6.27
CA TYR A 5 -4.38 5.56 5.91
C TYR A 5 -4.56 6.75 6.87
N ASP A 6 -5.68 6.79 7.59
CA ASP A 6 -5.99 7.86 8.56
C ASP A 6 -5.66 7.44 10.00
N ASP A 7 -4.77 6.45 10.18
CA ASP A 7 -4.27 6.07 11.50
C ASP A 7 -3.42 7.20 12.09
N LEU A 8 -3.94 7.83 13.15
CA LEU A 8 -3.28 8.93 13.85
C LEU A 8 -2.35 8.46 14.98
N ILE A 9 -2.36 7.16 15.29
CA ILE A 9 -1.58 6.58 16.40
C ILE A 9 -0.31 5.95 15.86
N ILE A 10 -0.42 5.13 14.81
CA ILE A 10 0.71 4.47 14.18
C ILE A 10 0.76 4.91 12.73
N SER A 11 1.87 5.49 12.30
CA SER A 11 2.02 5.95 10.92
C SER A 11 1.74 4.82 9.92
N PRO A 12 0.79 4.98 8.99
CA PRO A 12 0.50 3.98 7.97
C PRO A 12 1.70 3.68 7.07
N TYR A 13 2.60 4.64 6.93
CA TYR A 13 3.86 4.46 6.18
C TYR A 13 4.81 3.44 6.81
N SER A 14 4.69 3.15 8.11
CA SER A 14 5.47 2.08 8.74
C SER A 14 5.16 0.71 8.13
N SER A 15 3.88 0.43 7.84
CA SER A 15 3.46 -0.79 7.16
C SER A 15 3.86 -0.81 5.69
N VAL A 16 3.80 0.34 5.02
CA VAL A 16 4.25 0.48 3.63
C VAL A 16 5.74 0.19 3.53
N TRP A 17 6.57 0.87 4.31
CA TRP A 17 8.03 0.66 4.29
C TRP A 17 8.45 -0.76 4.68
N PHE A 18 7.77 -1.33 5.68
CA PHE A 18 8.01 -2.73 6.05
C PHE A 18 7.71 -3.69 4.88
N TYR A 19 6.59 -3.48 4.17
CA TYR A 19 6.20 -4.31 3.05
C TYR A 19 7.12 -4.11 1.83
N GLU A 20 7.58 -2.88 1.58
CA GLU A 20 8.57 -2.56 0.55
C GLU A 20 9.92 -3.24 0.82
N ASP A 21 10.38 -3.20 2.07
CA ASP A 21 11.59 -3.90 2.52
C ASP A 21 11.47 -5.43 2.32
N LEU A 22 10.30 -6.00 2.63
CA LEU A 22 10.03 -7.41 2.37
C LEU A 22 10.05 -7.70 0.87
N ALA A 23 9.45 -6.85 0.04
CA ALA A 23 9.43 -7.04 -1.40
C ALA A 23 10.85 -6.99 -1.99
N GLU A 24 11.69 -6.04 -1.56
CA GLU A 24 13.09 -5.97 -1.98
C GLU A 24 13.85 -7.26 -1.66
N LYS A 25 13.70 -7.77 -0.42
CA LYS A 25 14.39 -8.98 0.03
C LYS A 25 13.88 -10.27 -0.62
N ASN A 26 12.66 -10.27 -1.12
CA ASN A 26 12.03 -11.43 -1.76
C ASN A 26 12.01 -11.35 -3.31
N GLY A 27 12.69 -10.39 -3.90
CA GLY A 27 12.82 -10.27 -5.36
C GLY A 27 11.64 -9.59 -6.05
N GLY A 28 10.96 -8.69 -5.34
CA GLY A 28 9.91 -7.82 -5.84
C GLY A 28 8.50 -8.18 -5.37
N TYR A 29 7.57 -7.27 -5.64
CA TYR A 29 6.15 -7.41 -5.21
C TYR A 29 5.47 -8.65 -5.78
N GLU A 30 5.79 -9.04 -7.01
CA GLU A 30 5.19 -10.20 -7.65
C GLU A 30 5.53 -11.48 -6.89
N LYS A 31 6.81 -11.69 -6.58
CA LYS A 31 7.26 -12.87 -5.83
C LYS A 31 6.76 -12.85 -4.38
N LEU A 32 6.85 -11.68 -3.72
CA LEU A 32 6.33 -11.54 -2.37
C LEU A 32 4.82 -11.81 -2.33
N GLY A 33 4.07 -11.32 -3.32
CA GLY A 33 2.62 -11.43 -3.41
C GLY A 33 2.07 -12.85 -3.47
N ALA A 34 2.93 -13.84 -3.73
CA ALA A 34 2.57 -15.25 -3.58
C ALA A 34 2.41 -15.70 -2.12
N ASN A 35 3.01 -14.99 -1.16
CA ASN A 35 3.06 -15.38 0.26
C ASN A 35 2.58 -14.28 1.22
N ALA A 36 2.62 -13.02 0.82
CA ALA A 36 2.21 -11.90 1.65
C ALA A 36 1.61 -10.77 0.80
N ARG A 37 0.52 -10.18 1.27
CA ARG A 37 -0.14 -9.02 0.64
C ARG A 37 -0.45 -7.96 1.66
N LEU A 38 -0.33 -6.70 1.25
CA LEU A 38 -0.69 -5.53 2.04
C LEU A 38 -1.87 -4.84 1.38
N PHE A 39 -2.89 -4.48 2.17
CA PHE A 39 -4.05 -3.71 1.77
C PHE A 39 -4.09 -2.42 2.58
N MET A 40 -3.90 -1.29 1.91
CA MET A 40 -4.05 0.02 2.55
C MET A 40 -5.50 0.46 2.46
N VAL A 41 -6.06 0.93 3.58
CA VAL A 41 -7.49 1.25 3.70
C VAL A 41 -7.70 2.76 3.75
N PRO A 42 -8.17 3.39 2.65
CA PRO A 42 -8.39 4.82 2.61
C PRO A 42 -9.46 5.28 3.60
N GLY A 43 -9.15 6.30 4.40
CA GLY A 43 -10.09 6.89 5.35
C GLY A 43 -10.42 6.04 6.57
N MET A 44 -9.79 4.89 6.76
CA MET A 44 -9.88 4.11 8.00
C MET A 44 -8.85 4.60 9.01
N GLN A 45 -9.25 4.73 10.26
CA GLN A 45 -8.41 5.04 11.41
C GLN A 45 -7.69 3.78 11.93
N HIS A 46 -7.23 3.81 13.18
CA HIS A 46 -6.55 2.69 13.80
C HIS A 46 -7.50 1.49 13.94
N CYS A 47 -7.28 0.44 13.13
CA CYS A 47 -8.02 -0.82 13.09
C CYS A 47 -9.49 -0.76 12.63
N ASN A 48 -10.19 0.34 12.83
CA ASN A 48 -11.58 0.56 12.41
C ASN A 48 -11.95 2.06 12.45
N GLY A 49 -13.21 2.39 12.14
CA GLY A 49 -13.72 3.77 12.15
C GLY A 49 -13.11 4.62 11.04
N GLY A 50 -13.40 5.94 11.12
CA GLY A 50 -13.01 6.89 10.09
C GLY A 50 -14.09 7.09 9.02
N ALA A 51 -13.82 7.97 8.06
CA ALA A 51 -14.77 8.35 7.02
C ALA A 51 -14.76 7.42 5.79
N GLY A 52 -13.81 6.49 5.74
CA GLY A 52 -13.68 5.53 4.65
C GLY A 52 -14.30 4.17 4.91
N PRO A 53 -14.31 3.28 3.93
CA PRO A 53 -14.73 1.90 4.12
C PRO A 53 -13.80 1.21 5.13
N ASN A 54 -14.37 0.68 6.20
CA ASN A 54 -13.62 0.12 7.33
C ASN A 54 -14.15 -1.24 7.81
N ALA A 55 -15.11 -1.83 7.10
CA ALA A 55 -15.63 -3.16 7.35
C ALA A 55 -15.36 -4.08 6.15
N PHE A 56 -14.59 -5.14 6.35
CA PHE A 56 -14.21 -6.11 5.32
C PHE A 56 -13.81 -7.45 5.94
N ASP A 57 -13.98 -8.52 5.19
CA ASP A 57 -13.73 -9.89 5.64
C ASP A 57 -12.34 -10.38 5.20
N THR A 58 -11.37 -10.19 6.08
CA THR A 58 -9.99 -10.69 5.85
C THR A 58 -9.85 -12.17 6.17
N LEU A 59 -10.73 -12.74 6.99
CA LEU A 59 -10.62 -14.14 7.40
C LEU A 59 -11.00 -15.06 6.25
N SER A 60 -12.16 -14.87 5.65
CA SER A 60 -12.58 -15.67 4.48
C SER A 60 -11.60 -15.54 3.31
N GLU A 61 -11.02 -14.35 3.09
CA GLU A 61 -9.99 -14.16 2.07
C GLU A 61 -8.72 -14.94 2.38
N LEU A 62 -8.31 -14.98 3.65
CA LEU A 62 -7.16 -15.77 4.08
C LEU A 62 -7.43 -17.27 3.96
N GLU A 63 -8.62 -17.75 4.37
CA GLU A 63 -9.02 -19.14 4.22
C GLU A 63 -9.02 -19.57 2.75
N ASN A 64 -9.60 -18.76 1.85
CA ASN A 64 -9.57 -19.01 0.42
C ASN A 64 -8.13 -19.10 -0.11
N TRP A 65 -7.24 -18.25 0.37
CA TRP A 65 -5.85 -18.28 -0.04
C TRP A 65 -5.15 -19.56 0.44
N VAL A 66 -5.28 -19.91 1.72
CA VAL A 66 -4.58 -21.06 2.31
C VAL A 66 -5.17 -22.38 1.81
N GLU A 67 -6.49 -22.50 1.75
CA GLU A 67 -7.15 -23.77 1.46
C GLU A 67 -7.33 -24.02 -0.04
N LYS A 68 -7.55 -22.96 -0.83
CA LYS A 68 -7.85 -23.04 -2.27
C LYS A 68 -6.75 -22.48 -3.16
N GLY A 69 -5.71 -21.88 -2.59
CA GLY A 69 -4.63 -21.24 -3.34
C GLY A 69 -5.04 -19.94 -4.05
N VAL A 70 -6.19 -19.36 -3.67
CA VAL A 70 -6.74 -18.14 -4.31
C VAL A 70 -6.35 -16.93 -3.48
N ALA A 71 -5.23 -16.31 -3.83
CA ALA A 71 -4.77 -15.09 -3.17
C ALA A 71 -5.62 -13.87 -3.57
N PRO A 72 -6.10 -13.03 -2.63
CA PRO A 72 -6.96 -11.90 -2.96
C PRO A 72 -6.20 -10.77 -3.67
N ASP A 73 -6.59 -10.43 -4.89
CA ASP A 73 -6.08 -9.25 -5.59
C ASP A 73 -6.73 -7.95 -5.10
N ALA A 74 -7.96 -8.05 -4.64
CA ALA A 74 -8.70 -6.98 -3.98
C ALA A 74 -9.65 -7.55 -2.93
N ILE A 75 -9.94 -6.77 -1.91
CA ILE A 75 -10.93 -7.08 -0.87
C ILE A 75 -12.00 -5.99 -0.91
N THR A 76 -13.27 -6.36 -1.00
CA THR A 76 -14.34 -5.36 -0.95
C THR A 76 -14.54 -4.90 0.49
N ALA A 77 -14.39 -3.60 0.73
CA ALA A 77 -14.66 -2.95 2.01
C ALA A 77 -15.92 -2.09 1.92
N THR A 78 -16.65 -1.98 3.02
CA THR A 78 -17.86 -1.17 3.14
C THR A 78 -17.73 -0.13 4.26
N HIS A 79 -18.45 0.96 4.10
CA HIS A 79 -18.76 1.92 5.15
C HIS A 79 -20.26 1.88 5.43
N SER A 80 -20.64 2.16 6.67
CA SER A 80 -22.05 2.18 7.08
C SER A 80 -22.36 3.40 7.95
N THR A 81 -23.48 4.04 7.67
CA THR A 81 -24.08 5.08 8.52
C THR A 81 -25.42 4.58 9.05
N ASN A 82 -25.64 4.68 10.36
CA ASN A 82 -26.86 4.19 11.02
C ASN A 82 -27.19 2.71 10.67
N ASN A 83 -26.19 1.84 10.66
CA ASN A 83 -26.29 0.43 10.30
C ASN A 83 -26.73 0.13 8.85
N ALA A 84 -26.74 1.11 7.98
CA ALA A 84 -26.97 0.92 6.55
C ALA A 84 -25.67 1.15 5.78
N VAL A 85 -25.32 0.23 4.88
CA VAL A 85 -24.16 0.40 4.00
C VAL A 85 -24.44 1.56 3.06
N ASP A 86 -23.58 2.57 3.09
CA ASP A 86 -23.66 3.78 2.26
C ASP A 86 -22.53 3.90 1.25
N ARG A 87 -21.49 3.08 1.40
CA ARG A 87 -20.36 3.04 0.46
C ARG A 87 -19.71 1.66 0.44
N SER A 88 -19.28 1.24 -0.73
CA SER A 88 -18.37 0.12 -0.91
C SER A 88 -17.20 0.52 -1.82
N MET A 89 -16.03 -0.11 -1.61
CA MET A 89 -14.81 0.19 -2.35
C MET A 89 -13.89 -1.03 -2.37
N PRO A 90 -13.17 -1.33 -3.46
CA PRO A 90 -12.12 -2.34 -3.43
C PRO A 90 -10.89 -1.81 -2.70
N LEU A 91 -10.37 -2.59 -1.77
CA LEU A 91 -9.01 -2.45 -1.26
C LEU A 91 -8.09 -3.23 -2.18
N CYS A 92 -7.29 -2.55 -2.94
CA CYS A 92 -6.36 -3.19 -3.88
C CYS A 92 -5.11 -3.69 -3.14
N LYS A 93 -4.53 -4.80 -3.60
CA LYS A 93 -3.22 -5.22 -3.10
C LYS A 93 -2.18 -4.14 -3.38
N PHE A 94 -1.38 -3.78 -2.38
CA PHE A 94 -0.30 -2.82 -2.56
C PHE A 94 0.77 -3.35 -3.54
N PRO A 95 1.31 -2.54 -4.47
CA PRO A 95 1.20 -1.09 -4.57
C PRO A 95 0.04 -0.56 -5.44
N GLU A 96 -0.86 -1.41 -5.89
CA GLU A 96 -2.04 -1.00 -6.64
C GLU A 96 -2.95 -0.08 -5.81
N GLN A 97 -3.71 0.79 -6.48
CA GLN A 97 -4.67 1.70 -5.85
C GLN A 97 -6.00 1.66 -6.58
N ALA A 98 -7.09 1.70 -5.81
CA ALA A 98 -8.42 1.77 -6.39
C ALA A 98 -8.58 3.04 -7.26
N ARG A 99 -9.12 2.88 -8.46
CA ARG A 99 -9.45 3.97 -9.38
C ARG A 99 -10.89 3.87 -9.81
N TYR A 100 -11.61 4.97 -9.65
CA TYR A 100 -12.97 5.10 -10.17
C TYR A 100 -12.96 5.07 -11.70
N LYS A 101 -13.90 4.30 -12.29
CA LYS A 101 -13.99 4.10 -13.74
C LYS A 101 -14.55 5.31 -14.50
N GLY A 102 -15.04 6.35 -13.76
CA GLY A 102 -15.56 7.57 -14.33
C GLY A 102 -17.06 7.52 -14.67
N SER A 103 -17.74 6.43 -14.39
CA SER A 103 -19.19 6.27 -14.60
C SER A 103 -19.82 5.36 -13.54
N GLY A 104 -21.13 5.54 -13.30
CA GLY A 104 -21.88 4.83 -12.26
C GLY A 104 -21.79 5.53 -10.89
N ASP A 105 -22.30 4.86 -9.85
CA ASP A 105 -22.25 5.39 -8.48
C ASP A 105 -20.82 5.26 -7.91
N VAL A 106 -20.24 6.37 -7.50
CA VAL A 106 -18.90 6.41 -6.87
C VAL A 106 -18.86 5.66 -5.53
N ASN A 107 -20.00 5.43 -4.91
CA ASN A 107 -20.12 4.67 -3.66
C ASN A 107 -20.29 3.16 -3.88
N ASP A 108 -20.29 2.68 -5.12
CA ASP A 108 -20.38 1.26 -5.44
C ASP A 108 -19.04 0.73 -5.95
N ALA A 109 -18.50 -0.28 -5.26
CA ALA A 109 -17.24 -0.95 -5.58
C ALA A 109 -17.20 -1.48 -7.04
N ALA A 110 -18.34 -1.85 -7.62
CA ALA A 110 -18.43 -2.30 -9.01
C ALA A 110 -17.95 -1.25 -10.02
N ASN A 111 -17.96 0.03 -9.65
CA ASN A 111 -17.53 1.15 -10.49
C ASN A 111 -16.06 1.56 -10.28
N TRP A 112 -15.31 0.73 -9.56
CA TRP A 112 -13.89 0.90 -9.30
C TRP A 112 -13.07 -0.25 -9.91
N SER A 113 -11.79 -0.04 -10.05
CA SER A 113 -10.83 -1.05 -10.52
C SER A 113 -9.51 -0.91 -9.76
N CYS A 114 -8.73 -2.00 -9.74
CA CYS A 114 -7.35 -2.04 -9.21
C CYS A 114 -6.38 -2.17 -10.40
N PRO A 115 -6.09 -1.10 -11.13
CA PRO A 115 -5.12 -1.18 -12.21
C PRO A 115 -3.73 -1.42 -11.62
N GLN A 116 -2.92 -2.21 -12.33
CA GLN A 116 -1.50 -2.29 -12.00
C GLN A 116 -0.92 -0.89 -11.96
N LYS A 117 -0.25 -0.55 -10.86
CA LYS A 117 0.38 0.75 -10.73
C LYS A 117 1.60 0.77 -11.63
N ASP A 118 1.69 1.80 -12.46
CA ASP A 118 2.95 2.13 -13.08
C ASP A 118 3.97 2.37 -11.96
N GLN A 119 4.95 1.50 -11.85
CA GLN A 119 5.97 1.56 -10.79
C GLN A 119 6.76 2.86 -10.85
N SER A 120 6.77 3.56 -12.00
CA SER A 120 7.39 4.87 -12.15
C SER A 120 6.76 5.93 -11.24
N LEU A 121 5.49 5.79 -10.85
CA LEU A 121 4.81 6.70 -9.92
C LEU A 121 5.20 6.48 -8.46
N LEU A 122 5.77 5.32 -8.11
CA LEU A 122 6.31 5.05 -6.77
C LEU A 122 7.63 5.81 -6.52
N ALA A 123 8.34 6.19 -7.60
CA ALA A 123 9.55 7.01 -7.55
C ALA A 123 9.33 8.40 -6.95
N SER A 124 8.11 8.87 -6.94
CA SER A 124 7.73 10.22 -6.51
C SER A 124 7.33 10.30 -5.03
N GLY A 125 7.48 9.22 -4.25
CA GLY A 125 7.28 9.24 -2.80
C GLY A 125 8.32 10.12 -2.09
N PRO A 126 8.08 10.53 -0.83
CA PRO A 126 8.96 11.44 -0.09
C PRO A 126 10.42 10.97 0.03
N ASN A 127 10.71 9.73 -0.28
CA ASN A 127 12.06 9.17 -0.33
C ASN A 127 12.59 8.86 -1.73
N GLY A 128 11.83 9.15 -2.80
CA GLY A 128 12.27 9.14 -4.20
C GLY A 128 12.97 7.89 -4.76
N ASN A 129 13.23 6.88 -3.93
CA ASN A 129 14.17 5.79 -4.23
C ASN A 129 13.50 4.43 -4.47
N LEU A 130 12.18 4.33 -4.42
CA LEU A 130 11.52 3.01 -4.43
C LEU A 130 10.88 2.65 -5.77
N ALA A 131 10.96 3.55 -6.73
CA ALA A 131 10.58 3.22 -8.09
C ALA A 131 11.80 2.72 -8.84
N GLY A 132 11.86 1.50 -9.04
CA GLY A 132 12.88 0.91 -9.90
C GLY A 132 14.00 0.25 -9.14
N VAL A 133 13.69 -0.44 -8.07
CA VAL A 133 14.58 -1.50 -7.57
C VAL A 133 14.38 -2.76 -8.41
N GLY A 134 14.60 -2.60 -9.71
CA GLY A 134 15.27 -3.59 -10.49
C GLY A 134 16.71 -3.57 -10.03
N ALA A 135 17.26 -4.68 -9.59
CA ALA A 135 18.62 -4.89 -9.14
C ALA A 135 19.65 -3.92 -9.77
N GLY A 136 20.04 -2.88 -9.05
CA GLY A 136 21.01 -1.91 -9.57
C GLY A 136 21.39 -0.88 -8.52
N SER A 137 22.46 -1.17 -7.78
CA SER A 137 23.36 -0.24 -7.10
C SER A 137 22.76 0.80 -6.16
N ARG A 138 22.85 0.53 -4.88
CA ARG A 138 22.90 1.58 -3.85
C ARG A 138 24.08 2.49 -4.16
N GLY A 139 23.80 3.68 -4.67
CA GLY A 139 24.79 4.74 -4.72
C GLY A 139 25.21 5.08 -3.30
N SER A 140 26.41 4.67 -2.91
CA SER A 140 27.01 5.11 -1.64
C SER A 140 27.18 6.62 -1.70
N VAL A 141 26.40 7.35 -0.90
CA VAL A 141 26.66 8.77 -0.64
C VAL A 141 27.98 8.83 0.12
N ARG A 142 29.08 9.08 -0.58
CA ARG A 142 30.33 9.47 0.07
C ARG A 142 30.15 10.89 0.62
N LEU A 143 30.01 10.99 1.91
CA LEU A 143 30.22 12.26 2.61
C LEU A 143 31.70 12.65 2.44
N SER A 144 31.97 13.57 1.53
CA SER A 144 33.27 14.22 1.37
C SER A 144 33.53 15.04 2.62
N ALA A 145 34.35 14.54 3.53
CA ALA A 145 34.89 15.35 4.61
C ALA A 145 35.76 16.45 4.00
N ARG A 146 35.33 17.71 4.09
CA ARG A 146 36.19 18.87 3.80
C ARG A 146 37.30 18.93 4.86
N SER A 147 38.52 18.74 4.42
CA SER A 147 39.70 19.04 5.23
C SER A 147 39.74 20.53 5.57
N PRO A 148 40.07 20.90 6.81
CA PRO A 148 40.27 22.30 7.17
C PRO A 148 41.51 22.84 6.44
N SER A 149 41.38 23.97 5.75
CA SER A 149 42.48 24.71 5.17
C SER A 149 43.39 25.23 6.30
N LYS A 150 44.64 24.79 6.28
CA LYS A 150 45.69 25.43 7.12
C LYS A 150 45.91 26.87 6.63
N GLY A 151 45.59 27.82 7.49
CA GLY A 151 46.06 29.18 7.31
C GLY A 151 47.59 29.21 7.48
N GLY A 152 48.27 29.72 6.50
CA GLY A 152 49.66 30.10 6.56
C GLY A 152 49.77 31.62 6.76
N ASN A 153 50.70 32.01 7.58
CA ASN A 153 51.16 33.39 7.85
C ASN A 153 51.32 34.23 6.58
#